data_19264903028198fa0078acb8154c3fb5
#
_entry.id   19264903028198fa0078acb8154c3fb5
#
_cell.length_a   1.000
_cell.length_b   1.000
_cell.length_c   1.000
_cell.angle_alpha   90.00
_cell.angle_beta   90.00
_cell.angle_gamma   90.00
#
_symmetry.space_group_name_H-M   'P 1'
#
loop_
_entity.id
_entity.type
_entity.pdbx_description
1 polymer ?
#
loop_
_entity_poly.entity_id
_entity_poly.type
_entity_poly.pdbx_seq_one_letter_code
_entity_poly.pdbx_strand_id
1 'polypeptide(L)'
;MASPRRRLLRGLGWAGAILLGIAVVVAAWIVLPILTSSPAGSSGQPLDVEGFPLSVTATGDDGRERTLWAVLSNRESRDLSELVAGDRIVVSGSGYDPTTGIYVAVCKVPAALDQRPGPCLGGVPGTEEDGDINEGAIEFAASNWVNDDWAWRLFGARSFDDRQTGAFTAYIEIPSSADENVDCSQERCGLYTRNDHTALENRVQDLYLPVGFAE
;
A
#
# COMPACT_ATOMS: atom_id res chain seq x y z
N MET A 1 -31.59 -11.92 50.83
CA MET A 1 -30.38 -11.09 50.57
C MET A 1 -29.37 -11.88 49.79
N ALA A 2 -29.03 -11.50 48.53
CA ALA A 2 -28.05 -12.20 47.70
C ALA A 2 -26.63 -11.93 48.22
N SER A 3 -25.82 -12.97 48.42
CA SER A 3 -24.47 -12.85 48.99
C SER A 3 -23.59 -11.96 48.11
N PRO A 4 -22.68 -11.14 48.67
CA PRO A 4 -21.84 -10.22 47.93
C PRO A 4 -20.98 -10.93 46.87
N ARG A 5 -20.59 -12.19 47.07
CA ARG A 5 -19.87 -13.02 46.09
C ARG A 5 -20.68 -13.27 44.80
N ARG A 6 -22.00 -13.46 44.88
CA ARG A 6 -22.84 -13.67 43.68
C ARG A 6 -23.00 -12.37 42.85
N ARG A 7 -22.95 -11.22 43.46
CA ARG A 7 -22.98 -9.91 42.76
C ARG A 7 -21.66 -9.67 42.01
N LEU A 8 -20.53 -9.98 42.67
CA LEU A 8 -19.18 -9.86 42.05
C LEU A 8 -19.03 -10.79 40.84
N LEU A 9 -19.42 -12.07 40.97
CA LEU A 9 -19.33 -13.03 39.87
C LEU A 9 -20.25 -12.67 38.70
N ARG A 10 -21.42 -12.10 38.94
CA ARG A 10 -22.30 -11.57 37.88
C ARG A 10 -21.67 -10.35 37.21
N GLY A 11 -21.05 -9.41 37.97
CA GLY A 11 -20.36 -8.25 37.42
C GLY A 11 -19.18 -8.63 36.54
N LEU A 12 -18.35 -9.61 36.94
CA LEU A 12 -17.27 -10.14 36.13
C LEU A 12 -17.77 -10.81 34.83
N GLY A 13 -18.88 -11.58 34.92
CA GLY A 13 -19.49 -12.19 33.74
C GLY A 13 -19.97 -11.16 32.72
N TRP A 14 -20.60 -10.08 33.17
CA TRP A 14 -21.05 -8.99 32.29
C TRP A 14 -19.87 -8.22 31.67
N ALA A 15 -18.83 -7.93 32.45
CA ALA A 15 -17.61 -7.28 31.96
C ALA A 15 -16.91 -8.14 30.89
N GLY A 16 -16.80 -9.46 31.11
CA GLY A 16 -16.26 -10.40 30.14
C GLY A 16 -17.09 -10.46 28.86
N ALA A 17 -18.44 -10.47 28.97
CA ALA A 17 -19.32 -10.46 27.81
C ALA A 17 -19.20 -9.16 26.99
N ILE A 18 -19.06 -8.01 27.65
CA ILE A 18 -18.86 -6.71 26.99
C ILE A 18 -17.51 -6.69 26.24
N LEU A 19 -16.43 -7.12 26.89
CA LEU A 19 -15.10 -7.17 26.27
C LEU A 19 -15.09 -8.12 25.05
N LEU A 20 -15.72 -9.29 25.17
CA LEU A 20 -15.86 -10.21 24.05
C LEU A 20 -16.67 -9.58 22.90
N GLY A 21 -17.78 -8.90 23.22
CA GLY A 21 -18.59 -8.18 22.23
C GLY A 21 -17.79 -7.12 21.49
N ILE A 22 -17.00 -6.31 22.22
CA ILE A 22 -16.11 -5.32 21.61
C ILE A 22 -15.07 -5.97 20.71
N ALA A 23 -14.43 -7.06 21.16
CA ALA A 23 -13.44 -7.77 20.37
C ALA A 23 -14.04 -8.34 19.08
N VAL A 24 -15.25 -8.88 19.12
CA VAL A 24 -15.96 -9.36 17.94
C VAL A 24 -16.31 -8.24 16.96
N VAL A 25 -16.76 -7.09 17.46
CA VAL A 25 -17.07 -5.93 16.62
C VAL A 25 -15.80 -5.40 15.95
N VAL A 26 -14.70 -5.28 16.70
CA VAL A 26 -13.41 -4.84 16.15
C VAL A 26 -12.91 -5.84 15.10
N ALA A 27 -12.96 -7.13 15.39
CA ALA A 27 -12.58 -8.16 14.43
C ALA A 27 -13.45 -8.13 13.17
N ALA A 28 -14.76 -7.98 13.31
CA ALA A 28 -15.68 -7.85 12.17
C ALA A 28 -15.39 -6.60 11.35
N TRP A 29 -15.09 -5.47 11.97
CA TRP A 29 -14.76 -4.23 11.29
C TRP A 29 -13.46 -4.34 10.46
N ILE A 30 -12.48 -5.11 10.93
CA ILE A 30 -11.23 -5.39 10.21
C ILE A 30 -11.43 -6.42 9.10
N VAL A 31 -12.12 -7.52 9.40
CA VAL A 31 -12.20 -8.69 8.51
C VAL A 31 -13.26 -8.51 7.42
N LEU A 32 -14.37 -7.82 7.72
CA LEU A 32 -15.49 -7.70 6.79
C LEU A 32 -15.10 -6.99 5.48
N PRO A 33 -14.36 -5.87 5.47
CA PRO A 33 -13.90 -5.24 4.22
C PRO A 33 -13.03 -6.17 3.38
N ILE A 34 -12.16 -6.97 4.04
CA ILE A 34 -11.29 -7.92 3.36
C ILE A 34 -12.10 -9.02 2.66
N LEU A 35 -13.12 -9.56 3.35
CA LEU A 35 -13.95 -10.65 2.83
C LEU A 35 -15.01 -10.20 1.82
N THR A 36 -15.39 -8.93 1.85
CA THR A 36 -16.42 -8.37 0.97
C THR A 36 -15.86 -7.52 -0.16
N SER A 37 -14.52 -7.41 -0.28
CA SER A 37 -13.90 -6.76 -1.43
C SER A 37 -14.32 -7.52 -2.70
N SER A 38 -14.98 -6.82 -3.62
CA SER A 38 -15.40 -7.40 -4.89
C SER A 38 -14.36 -7.10 -5.96
N PRO A 39 -14.10 -8.03 -6.89
CA PRO A 39 -13.35 -7.72 -8.10
C PRO A 39 -13.99 -6.50 -8.76
N ALA A 40 -13.25 -5.43 -8.89
CA ALA A 40 -13.79 -4.19 -9.40
C ALA A 40 -12.75 -3.43 -10.20
N GLY A 41 -13.14 -3.07 -11.38
CA GLY A 41 -12.57 -2.03 -12.19
C GLY A 41 -11.12 -2.21 -12.60
N SER A 42 -10.70 -1.30 -13.45
CA SER A 42 -9.34 -1.14 -13.94
C SER A 42 -8.89 0.29 -13.67
N SER A 43 -7.60 0.51 -13.55
CA SER A 43 -7.01 1.85 -13.50
C SER A 43 -7.04 2.57 -14.85
N GLY A 44 -7.35 1.84 -15.93
CA GLY A 44 -7.31 2.36 -17.29
C GLY A 44 -5.89 2.46 -17.87
N GLN A 45 -4.85 2.16 -17.10
CA GLN A 45 -3.49 2.14 -17.62
C GLN A 45 -3.22 0.83 -18.38
N PRO A 46 -2.66 0.87 -19.60
CA PRO A 46 -2.24 -0.35 -20.31
C PRO A 46 -1.05 -1.02 -19.62
N LEU A 47 -0.95 -2.34 -19.75
CA LEU A 47 0.21 -3.10 -19.23
C LEU A 47 1.48 -2.92 -20.07
N ASP A 48 1.35 -2.49 -21.31
CA ASP A 48 2.48 -2.24 -22.21
C ASP A 48 2.78 -0.74 -22.25
N VAL A 49 3.54 -0.28 -21.26
CA VAL A 49 4.09 1.08 -21.23
C VAL A 49 5.46 1.05 -21.89
N GLU A 50 5.65 1.87 -22.93
CA GLU A 50 6.94 1.97 -23.62
C GLU A 50 7.95 2.79 -22.82
N GLY A 51 9.18 2.29 -22.74
CA GLY A 51 10.28 2.97 -22.07
C GLY A 51 10.11 3.03 -20.55
N PHE A 52 10.75 4.03 -19.95
CA PHE A 52 10.78 4.24 -18.50
C PHE A 52 10.34 5.68 -18.15
N PRO A 53 9.07 6.03 -18.42
CA PRO A 53 8.57 7.37 -18.12
C PRO A 53 8.62 7.63 -16.62
N LEU A 54 8.87 8.90 -16.25
CA LEU A 54 8.84 9.36 -14.86
C LEU A 54 7.44 9.74 -14.38
N SER A 55 6.45 9.71 -15.27
CA SER A 55 5.06 10.02 -14.95
C SER A 55 4.11 9.24 -15.86
N VAL A 56 2.97 8.88 -15.30
CA VAL A 56 1.84 8.28 -16.00
C VAL A 56 0.54 8.90 -15.51
N THR A 57 -0.42 9.05 -16.41
CA THR A 57 -1.79 9.45 -16.08
C THR A 57 -2.77 8.49 -16.73
N ALA A 58 -3.78 8.05 -15.97
CA ALA A 58 -4.85 7.20 -16.49
C ALA A 58 -6.17 7.49 -15.78
N THR A 59 -7.28 7.21 -16.45
CA THR A 59 -8.62 7.35 -15.89
C THR A 59 -9.17 5.96 -15.61
N GLY A 60 -9.42 5.69 -14.32
CA GLY A 60 -9.98 4.42 -13.88
C GLY A 60 -11.48 4.28 -14.18
N ASP A 61 -11.98 3.05 -14.04
CA ASP A 61 -13.41 2.75 -14.26
C ASP A 61 -14.33 3.47 -13.26
N ASP A 62 -13.79 4.00 -12.17
CA ASP A 62 -14.49 4.89 -11.24
C ASP A 62 -14.59 6.36 -11.71
N GLY A 63 -14.08 6.65 -12.92
CA GLY A 63 -14.08 7.97 -13.54
C GLY A 63 -13.06 8.95 -12.96
N ARG A 64 -12.21 8.53 -12.02
CA ARG A 64 -11.14 9.38 -11.49
C ARG A 64 -9.91 9.32 -12.40
N GLU A 65 -9.40 10.49 -12.76
CA GLU A 65 -8.09 10.63 -13.38
C GLU A 65 -7.03 10.63 -12.28
N ARG A 66 -6.06 9.72 -12.41
CA ARG A 66 -4.93 9.56 -11.47
C ARG A 66 -3.63 9.81 -12.19
N THR A 67 -2.75 10.53 -11.52
CA THR A 67 -1.37 10.72 -11.97
C THR A 67 -0.43 10.13 -10.93
N LEU A 68 0.57 9.39 -11.41
CA LEU A 68 1.68 8.87 -10.63
C LEU A 68 2.97 9.40 -11.23
N TRP A 69 3.89 9.89 -10.41
CA TRP A 69 5.22 10.31 -10.86
C TRP A 69 6.29 9.96 -9.83
N ALA A 70 7.52 9.80 -10.31
CA ALA A 70 8.67 9.40 -9.52
C ALA A 70 9.89 10.27 -9.83
N VAL A 71 10.68 10.54 -8.79
CA VAL A 71 11.95 11.27 -8.90
C VAL A 71 13.00 10.55 -8.06
N LEU A 72 14.13 10.17 -8.68
CA LEU A 72 15.29 9.72 -7.92
C LEU A 72 15.86 10.90 -7.12
N SER A 73 16.05 10.70 -5.82
CA SER A 73 16.45 11.77 -4.90
C SER A 73 17.92 11.74 -4.51
N ASN A 74 18.61 10.62 -4.70
CA ASN A 74 20.01 10.42 -4.30
C ASN A 74 20.99 10.22 -5.46
N ARG A 75 20.51 10.41 -6.71
CA ARG A 75 21.33 10.32 -7.94
C ARG A 75 21.03 11.48 -8.87
N GLU A 76 22.02 11.89 -9.65
CA GLU A 76 21.84 12.91 -10.71
C GLU A 76 21.05 12.34 -11.91
N SER A 77 21.17 11.02 -12.17
CA SER A 77 20.36 10.33 -13.16
C SER A 77 18.89 10.35 -12.75
N ARG A 78 18.01 10.60 -13.71
CA ARG A 78 16.55 10.53 -13.54
C ARG A 78 15.97 9.32 -14.27
N ASP A 79 16.79 8.31 -14.53
CA ASP A 79 16.42 7.16 -15.31
C ASP A 79 15.98 6.00 -14.42
N LEU A 80 14.76 5.52 -14.62
CA LEU A 80 14.22 4.35 -13.94
C LEU A 80 14.63 3.02 -14.60
N SER A 81 15.40 3.05 -15.69
CA SER A 81 15.82 1.85 -16.43
C SER A 81 17.02 1.12 -15.82
N GLU A 82 17.79 1.79 -14.95
CA GLU A 82 19.05 1.29 -14.40
C GLU A 82 19.11 1.47 -12.88
N LEU A 83 18.08 1.03 -12.17
CA LEU A 83 18.04 1.11 -10.71
C LEU A 83 19.06 0.16 -10.08
N VAL A 84 19.58 0.58 -8.93
CA VAL A 84 20.45 -0.24 -8.09
C VAL A 84 19.96 -0.24 -6.65
N ALA A 85 20.39 -1.22 -5.87
CA ALA A 85 20.09 -1.26 -4.44
C ALA A 85 20.57 0.03 -3.74
N GLY A 86 19.71 0.59 -2.87
CA GLY A 86 19.95 1.85 -2.17
C GLY A 86 19.54 3.10 -2.96
N ASP A 87 19.07 2.97 -4.19
CA ASP A 87 18.44 4.11 -4.88
C ASP A 87 17.19 4.56 -4.14
N ARG A 88 17.02 5.88 -4.01
CA ARG A 88 15.92 6.50 -3.29
C ARG A 88 15.00 7.23 -4.25
N ILE A 89 13.74 6.86 -4.25
CA ILE A 89 12.72 7.41 -5.13
C ILE A 89 11.67 8.11 -4.28
N VAL A 90 11.43 9.38 -4.57
CA VAL A 90 10.24 10.09 -4.09
C VAL A 90 9.14 9.84 -5.11
N VAL A 91 8.08 9.18 -4.67
CA VAL A 91 6.91 8.83 -5.47
C VAL A 91 5.78 9.73 -5.04
N SER A 92 5.14 10.37 -5.97
CA SER A 92 3.99 11.22 -5.69
C SER A 92 2.81 10.83 -6.57
N GLY A 93 1.61 10.98 -6.05
CA GLY A 93 0.38 10.71 -6.77
C GLY A 93 -0.69 11.74 -6.50
N SER A 94 -1.65 11.85 -7.42
CA SER A 94 -2.85 12.67 -7.26
C SER A 94 -4.06 12.00 -7.91
N GLY A 95 -5.28 12.39 -7.51
CA GLY A 95 -6.53 11.82 -8.02
C GLY A 95 -6.93 10.49 -7.37
N TYR A 96 -6.17 10.01 -6.40
CA TYR A 96 -6.46 8.77 -5.68
C TYR A 96 -7.68 8.90 -4.77
N ASP A 97 -8.32 7.78 -4.47
CA ASP A 97 -9.42 7.75 -3.52
C ASP A 97 -8.88 7.58 -2.08
N PRO A 98 -8.94 8.63 -1.25
CA PRO A 98 -8.38 8.57 0.09
C PRO A 98 -9.24 7.76 1.08
N THR A 99 -10.38 7.25 0.64
CA THR A 99 -11.21 6.34 1.45
C THR A 99 -10.71 4.89 1.39
N THR A 100 -9.79 4.60 0.46
CA THR A 100 -9.16 3.29 0.28
C THR A 100 -7.65 3.45 0.38
N GLY A 101 -7.02 2.68 1.26
CA GLY A 101 -5.57 2.71 1.40
C GLY A 101 -4.85 2.11 0.20
N ILE A 102 -3.61 2.54 -0.02
CA ILE A 102 -2.75 2.05 -1.10
C ILE A 102 -1.39 1.63 -0.56
N TYR A 103 -0.82 0.60 -1.19
CA TYR A 103 0.60 0.27 -1.09
C TYR A 103 1.36 0.87 -2.27
N VAL A 104 2.57 1.34 -2.02
CA VAL A 104 3.52 1.80 -3.03
C VAL A 104 4.78 0.93 -2.93
N ALA A 105 5.14 0.23 -3.98
CA ALA A 105 6.29 -0.67 -4.01
C ALA A 105 6.69 -1.04 -5.44
N VAL A 106 7.90 -1.59 -5.62
CA VAL A 106 8.30 -2.22 -6.88
C VAL A 106 7.73 -3.63 -6.93
N CYS A 107 6.89 -3.92 -7.92
CA CYS A 107 6.18 -5.18 -8.05
C CYS A 107 6.31 -5.74 -9.47
N LYS A 108 6.20 -7.06 -9.61
CA LYS A 108 6.06 -7.71 -10.91
C LYS A 108 4.80 -7.22 -11.62
N VAL A 109 4.94 -6.90 -12.90
CA VAL A 109 3.83 -6.52 -13.77
C VAL A 109 2.96 -7.77 -14.01
N PRO A 110 1.64 -7.71 -13.75
CA PRO A 110 0.77 -8.88 -13.94
C PRO A 110 0.61 -9.23 -15.42
N ALA A 111 0.17 -10.44 -15.69
CA ALA A 111 -0.07 -10.90 -17.07
C ALA A 111 -1.37 -10.33 -17.67
N ALA A 112 -2.32 -9.88 -16.84
CA ALA A 112 -3.60 -9.31 -17.25
C ALA A 112 -4.03 -8.19 -16.28
N LEU A 113 -4.84 -7.24 -16.79
CA LEU A 113 -5.27 -6.04 -16.06
C LEU A 113 -6.16 -6.33 -14.84
N ASP A 114 -6.82 -7.46 -14.81
CA ASP A 114 -7.64 -7.93 -13.70
C ASP A 114 -6.83 -8.62 -12.58
N GLN A 115 -5.57 -8.92 -12.87
CA GLN A 115 -4.67 -9.54 -11.89
C GLN A 115 -3.99 -8.47 -11.03
N ARG A 116 -3.82 -8.80 -9.75
CA ARG A 116 -3.13 -7.94 -8.81
C ARG A 116 -1.63 -7.84 -9.14
N PRO A 117 -1.05 -6.63 -9.17
CA PRO A 117 0.40 -6.46 -9.27
C PRO A 117 1.13 -7.17 -8.13
N GLY A 118 2.17 -7.90 -8.46
CA GLY A 118 2.96 -8.62 -7.45
C GLY A 118 3.41 -10.02 -7.92
N PRO A 119 4.26 -10.69 -7.10
CA PRO A 119 4.83 -10.23 -5.83
C PRO A 119 5.66 -8.94 -5.94
N CYS A 120 5.96 -8.32 -4.80
CA CYS A 120 6.70 -7.08 -4.74
C CYS A 120 7.99 -7.26 -3.94
N LEU A 121 9.03 -6.52 -4.33
CA LEU A 121 10.31 -6.49 -3.64
C LEU A 121 10.15 -5.94 -2.20
N GLY A 122 10.85 -6.56 -1.24
CA GLY A 122 10.83 -6.16 0.16
C GLY A 122 9.53 -6.46 0.90
N GLY A 123 8.62 -7.24 0.30
CA GLY A 123 7.43 -7.76 0.98
C GLY A 123 6.34 -6.73 1.29
N VAL A 124 5.65 -6.92 2.41
CA VAL A 124 4.54 -6.07 2.87
C VAL A 124 5.06 -5.02 3.85
N PRO A 125 4.65 -3.72 3.73
CA PRO A 125 5.05 -2.69 4.68
C PRO A 125 4.69 -3.06 6.13
N GLY A 126 5.59 -2.75 7.07
CA GLY A 126 5.34 -2.96 8.50
C GLY A 126 5.64 -4.37 9.02
N THR A 127 6.21 -5.26 8.21
CA THR A 127 6.66 -6.60 8.66
C THR A 127 8.14 -6.63 9.05
N GLU A 128 8.90 -5.57 8.79
CA GLU A 128 10.29 -5.50 9.21
C GLU A 128 10.38 -5.09 10.68
N GLU A 129 10.99 -5.95 11.48
CA GLU A 129 11.39 -5.65 12.85
C GLU A 129 12.53 -4.62 12.79
N ASP A 130 12.34 -3.50 13.44
CA ASP A 130 13.32 -2.45 13.74
C ASP A 130 13.18 -1.12 12.99
N GLY A 131 12.50 -0.24 13.65
CA GLY A 131 12.63 1.17 13.48
C GLY A 131 11.74 1.88 14.50
N ASP A 132 12.33 2.63 15.42
CA ASP A 132 11.57 3.63 16.18
C ASP A 132 10.82 4.50 15.18
N ILE A 133 9.51 4.32 15.10
CA ILE A 133 8.64 5.12 14.24
C ILE A 133 8.66 6.54 14.81
N ASN A 134 9.58 7.35 14.33
CA ASN A 134 9.60 8.77 14.60
C ASN A 134 8.51 9.43 13.74
N GLU A 135 7.39 9.76 14.32
CA GLU A 135 6.35 10.55 13.65
C GLU A 135 6.98 11.78 13.01
N GLY A 136 6.88 11.90 11.68
CA GLY A 136 7.36 13.03 10.90
C GLY A 136 8.75 12.87 10.28
N ALA A 137 9.49 11.81 10.53
CA ALA A 137 10.72 11.52 9.79
C ALA A 137 10.40 11.04 8.37
N ILE A 138 11.18 11.53 7.38
CA ILE A 138 11.17 10.97 6.03
C ILE A 138 11.93 9.66 6.10
N GLU A 139 11.19 8.56 6.07
CA GLU A 139 11.75 7.22 6.09
C GLU A 139 11.62 6.58 4.71
N PHE A 140 12.75 6.24 4.11
CA PHE A 140 12.78 5.46 2.89
C PHE A 140 12.73 3.98 3.23
N ALA A 141 11.82 3.25 2.59
CA ALA A 141 11.63 1.81 2.79
C ALA A 141 11.36 1.12 1.45
N ALA A 142 11.49 -0.20 1.39
CA ALA A 142 11.21 -0.99 0.19
C ALA A 142 9.75 -0.85 -0.28
N SER A 143 8.86 -0.55 0.65
CA SER A 143 7.44 -0.29 0.38
C SER A 143 6.87 0.73 1.36
N ASN A 144 5.88 1.49 0.92
CA ASN A 144 5.13 2.40 1.79
C ASN A 144 3.65 2.05 1.75
N TRP A 145 2.98 2.27 2.87
CA TRP A 145 1.55 2.16 3.03
C TRP A 145 0.95 3.53 3.29
N VAL A 146 -0.02 3.94 2.47
CA VAL A 146 -0.75 5.21 2.60
C VAL A 146 -2.20 4.90 2.91
N ASN A 147 -2.69 5.33 4.07
CA ASN A 147 -4.07 5.12 4.49
C ASN A 147 -4.44 6.16 5.56
N ASP A 148 -5.59 6.81 5.40
CA ASP A 148 -6.06 7.87 6.30
C ASP A 148 -6.85 7.38 7.50
N ASP A 149 -7.17 6.09 7.54
CA ASP A 149 -7.86 5.53 8.70
C ASP A 149 -6.94 5.55 9.92
N TRP A 150 -7.42 6.12 11.00
CA TRP A 150 -6.66 6.32 12.23
C TRP A 150 -6.12 5.00 12.80
N ALA A 151 -6.85 3.90 12.63
CA ALA A 151 -6.41 2.59 13.14
C ALA A 151 -5.18 2.09 12.38
N TRP A 152 -5.15 2.24 11.05
CA TRP A 152 -4.00 1.80 10.24
C TRP A 152 -2.77 2.69 10.44
N ARG A 153 -2.98 3.96 10.77
CA ARG A 153 -1.90 4.87 11.13
C ARG A 153 -1.15 4.43 12.38
N LEU A 154 -1.80 3.75 13.33
CA LEU A 154 -1.15 3.15 14.49
C LEU A 154 -0.21 1.97 14.11
N PHE A 155 -0.38 1.41 12.92
CA PHE A 155 0.43 0.32 12.38
C PHE A 155 1.37 0.78 11.26
N GLY A 156 1.71 2.07 11.20
CA GLY A 156 2.72 2.60 10.29
C GLY A 156 2.19 3.11 8.95
N ALA A 157 0.87 3.15 8.71
CA ALA A 157 0.35 3.79 7.52
C ALA A 157 0.60 5.30 7.56
N ARG A 158 1.01 5.87 6.42
CA ARG A 158 1.15 7.32 6.22
C ARG A 158 -0.20 7.90 5.79
N SER A 159 -0.46 9.16 6.12
CA SER A 159 -1.65 9.86 5.61
C SER A 159 -1.47 10.25 4.15
N PHE A 160 -2.59 10.43 3.44
CA PHE A 160 -2.59 11.25 2.23
C PHE A 160 -2.16 12.68 2.58
N ASP A 161 -1.43 13.33 1.68
CA ASP A 161 -1.00 14.73 1.85
C ASP A 161 -2.19 15.68 1.73
N ASP A 162 -3.13 15.36 0.84
CA ASP A 162 -4.39 16.08 0.66
C ASP A 162 -5.53 15.12 0.30
N ARG A 163 -6.50 15.01 1.19
CA ARG A 163 -7.70 14.17 0.99
C ARG A 163 -8.64 14.69 -0.09
N GLN A 164 -8.62 15.97 -0.41
CA GLN A 164 -9.53 16.54 -1.40
C GLN A 164 -9.09 16.18 -2.82
N THR A 165 -7.80 16.20 -3.04
CA THR A 165 -7.19 15.88 -4.33
C THR A 165 -6.72 14.44 -4.43
N GLY A 166 -6.74 13.68 -3.33
CA GLY A 166 -6.16 12.34 -3.26
C GLY A 166 -4.66 12.34 -3.51
N ALA A 167 -3.97 13.41 -3.10
CA ALA A 167 -2.53 13.54 -3.25
C ALA A 167 -1.80 12.79 -2.12
N PHE A 168 -0.69 12.14 -2.48
CA PHE A 168 0.19 11.47 -1.53
C PHE A 168 1.65 11.59 -1.95
N THR A 169 2.55 11.40 -0.98
CA THR A 169 3.99 11.21 -1.20
C THR A 169 4.46 9.97 -0.46
N ALA A 170 5.18 9.11 -1.18
CA ALA A 170 5.82 7.91 -0.66
C ALA A 170 7.33 7.96 -0.91
N TYR A 171 8.10 7.31 -0.04
CA TYR A 171 9.56 7.33 -0.04
C TYR A 171 10.07 5.89 -0.17
N ILE A 172 10.50 5.53 -1.36
CA ILE A 172 10.90 4.17 -1.70
C ILE A 172 12.43 4.09 -1.76
N GLU A 173 13.01 3.17 -0.99
CA GLU A 173 14.39 2.74 -1.16
C GLU A 173 14.39 1.40 -1.90
N ILE A 174 15.11 1.35 -3.00
CA ILE A 174 15.21 0.15 -3.82
C ILE A 174 16.04 -0.89 -3.05
N PRO A 175 15.46 -2.07 -2.74
CA PRO A 175 16.22 -3.17 -2.17
C PRO A 175 17.11 -3.83 -3.25
N SER A 176 17.44 -5.09 -3.12
CA SER A 176 18.03 -5.85 -4.22
C SER A 176 17.05 -5.94 -5.41
N SER A 177 17.56 -6.13 -6.64
CA SER A 177 16.73 -6.41 -7.83
C SER A 177 15.93 -7.72 -7.69
N ALA A 178 16.32 -8.61 -6.76
CA ALA A 178 15.63 -9.86 -6.50
C ALA A 178 15.55 -10.15 -4.99
N ASP A 179 14.46 -10.83 -4.60
CA ASP A 179 14.26 -11.42 -3.29
C ASP A 179 13.72 -12.86 -3.44
N GLU A 180 13.26 -13.48 -2.34
CA GLU A 180 12.71 -14.83 -2.35
C GLU A 180 11.39 -14.96 -3.17
N ASN A 181 10.71 -13.84 -3.47
CA ASN A 181 9.39 -13.81 -4.08
C ASN A 181 9.41 -13.37 -5.54
N VAL A 182 10.34 -12.51 -5.94
CA VAL A 182 10.43 -11.96 -7.29
C VAL A 182 11.86 -11.62 -7.69
N ASP A 183 12.18 -11.84 -8.97
CA ASP A 183 13.44 -11.43 -9.59
C ASP A 183 13.15 -10.44 -10.74
N CYS A 184 13.28 -9.17 -10.43
CA CYS A 184 13.06 -8.07 -11.38
C CYS A 184 14.20 -7.91 -12.40
N SER A 185 15.28 -8.68 -12.32
CA SER A 185 16.28 -8.77 -13.39
C SER A 185 15.81 -9.70 -14.52
N GLN A 186 14.89 -10.62 -14.23
CA GLN A 186 14.33 -11.59 -15.19
C GLN A 186 12.87 -11.31 -15.54
N GLU A 187 12.14 -10.63 -14.66
CA GLU A 187 10.72 -10.35 -14.79
C GLU A 187 10.49 -8.87 -15.06
N ARG A 188 9.40 -8.56 -15.75
CA ARG A 188 8.98 -7.16 -15.91
C ARG A 188 8.47 -6.64 -14.58
N CYS A 189 9.11 -5.61 -14.06
CA CYS A 189 8.70 -4.94 -12.83
C CYS A 189 8.34 -3.47 -13.06
N GLY A 190 7.60 -2.92 -12.13
CA GLY A 190 7.24 -1.51 -12.10
C GLY A 190 7.05 -0.99 -10.68
N LEU A 191 7.26 0.29 -10.52
CA LEU A 191 6.91 1.02 -9.31
C LEU A 191 5.40 1.24 -9.32
N TYR A 192 4.69 0.48 -8.51
CA TYR A 192 3.23 0.41 -8.47
C TYR A 192 2.63 1.19 -7.32
N THR A 193 1.46 1.78 -7.56
CA THR A 193 0.42 1.91 -6.54
C THR A 193 -0.55 0.76 -6.69
N ARG A 194 -1.08 0.24 -5.61
CA ARG A 194 -2.14 -0.78 -5.61
C ARG A 194 -2.97 -0.65 -4.34
N ASN A 195 -4.26 -0.99 -4.42
CA ASN A 195 -5.09 -0.99 -3.23
C ASN A 195 -4.52 -1.89 -2.13
N ASP A 196 -4.67 -1.45 -0.89
CA ASP A 196 -4.22 -2.21 0.27
C ASP A 196 -5.11 -3.44 0.55
N HIS A 197 -4.92 -4.07 1.71
CA HIS A 197 -5.64 -5.28 2.10
C HIS A 197 -7.15 -5.07 2.33
N THR A 198 -7.61 -3.83 2.40
CA THR A 198 -9.04 -3.53 2.57
C THR A 198 -9.82 -3.61 1.25
N ALA A 199 -9.12 -3.58 0.10
CA ALA A 199 -9.72 -3.64 -1.23
C ALA A 199 -8.86 -4.45 -2.23
N LEU A 200 -8.45 -5.67 -1.82
CA LEU A 200 -7.49 -6.52 -2.54
C LEU A 200 -7.86 -6.80 -4.00
N GLU A 201 -9.15 -6.91 -4.30
CA GLU A 201 -9.65 -7.26 -5.64
C GLU A 201 -9.94 -6.05 -6.52
N ASN A 202 -9.79 -4.84 -6.00
CA ASN A 202 -10.07 -3.61 -6.74
C ASN A 202 -8.79 -3.09 -7.43
N ARG A 203 -8.87 -2.89 -8.77
CA ARG A 203 -7.74 -2.50 -9.63
C ARG A 203 -7.77 -1.02 -10.04
N VAL A 204 -8.73 -0.22 -9.59
CA VAL A 204 -8.90 1.18 -10.07
C VAL A 204 -7.73 2.11 -9.71
N GLN A 205 -6.93 1.77 -8.69
CA GLN A 205 -5.79 2.57 -8.23
C GLN A 205 -4.43 1.95 -8.60
N ASP A 206 -4.42 0.93 -9.45
CA ASP A 206 -3.20 0.22 -9.84
C ASP A 206 -2.52 0.95 -11.01
N LEU A 207 -1.80 2.03 -10.72
CA LEU A 207 -0.92 2.69 -11.67
C LEU A 207 0.52 2.24 -11.47
N TYR A 208 1.31 2.27 -12.55
CA TYR A 208 2.73 1.94 -12.43
C TYR A 208 3.63 2.71 -13.40
N LEU A 209 4.88 2.83 -13.01
CA LEU A 209 5.99 3.28 -13.82
C LEU A 209 6.92 2.08 -14.04
N PRO A 210 7.21 1.67 -15.30
CA PRO A 210 8.18 0.62 -15.56
C PRO A 210 9.52 0.93 -14.92
N VAL A 211 10.18 -0.10 -14.37
CA VAL A 211 11.54 0.01 -13.84
C VAL A 211 12.43 -1.08 -14.43
N GLY A 212 13.71 -0.77 -14.60
CA GLY A 212 14.76 -1.70 -14.94
C GLY A 212 15.88 -1.64 -13.89
N PHE A 213 16.68 -2.68 -13.84
CA PHE A 213 17.79 -2.77 -12.92
C PHE A 213 19.10 -2.86 -13.69
N ALA A 214 20.14 -2.18 -13.19
CA ALA A 214 21.49 -2.32 -13.72
C ALA A 214 22.01 -3.75 -13.47
N GLU A 215 22.77 -4.28 -14.45
CA GLU A 215 23.44 -5.58 -14.35
C GLU A 215 24.63 -5.56 -13.36
#